data_1a86463bcd4e479fb444813abaf9bd6b
#
_entry.id   1a86463bcd4e479fb444813abaf9bd6b
#
_cell.length_a   1.000
_cell.length_b   1.000
_cell.length_c   1.000
_cell.angle_alpha   90.00
_cell.angle_beta   90.00
_cell.angle_gamma   90.00
#
_symmetry.space_group_name_H-M   'P 1'
#
loop_
_entity.id
_entity.type
_entity.pdbx_description
1 polymer ?
#
loop_
_entity_poly.entity_id
_entity_poly.type
_entity_poly.pdbx_seq_one_letter_code
_entity_poly.pdbx_strand_id
1 'polypeptide(L)'
;MTRLVQRARAALAHHPRGKGEEGQILVLTLVMVLGLLAVLGLVADGGLVFARHRELQAAADAAARAGAAQLDEAVYRASNGRTAQLNPAHARQAARSYLQASAFDGQAEVSADAASVTVSLTQSMRPPVFGAFRGGNVQLAVRSLARPRTGITQPQAQGP
;
A
#
# COMPACT_ATOMS: atom_id res chain seq x y z
N MET A 1 44.30 -35.96 -62.26
CA MET A 1 43.26 -34.88 -62.20
C MET A 1 42.28 -35.00 -61.00
N THR A 2 42.21 -36.14 -60.33
CA THR A 2 41.21 -36.39 -59.23
C THR A 2 41.54 -35.74 -57.90
N ARG A 3 42.78 -35.40 -57.56
CA ARG A 3 43.20 -34.83 -56.29
C ARG A 3 42.97 -33.30 -56.14
N LEU A 4 42.86 -32.59 -57.27
CA LEU A 4 42.58 -31.14 -57.27
C LEU A 4 41.11 -30.80 -56.98
N VAL A 5 40.19 -31.66 -57.42
CA VAL A 5 38.74 -31.50 -57.23
C VAL A 5 38.35 -31.76 -55.78
N GLN A 6 39.04 -32.65 -55.04
CA GLN A 6 38.81 -32.93 -53.65
C GLN A 6 39.26 -31.76 -52.74
N ARG A 7 40.36 -31.09 -53.10
CA ARG A 7 40.81 -29.89 -52.31
C ARG A 7 39.92 -28.69 -52.52
N ALA A 8 39.30 -28.47 -53.65
CA ALA A 8 38.33 -27.41 -53.89
C ALA A 8 37.03 -27.63 -53.16
N ARG A 9 36.59 -28.87 -52.95
CA ARG A 9 35.39 -29.18 -52.16
C ARG A 9 35.58 -28.99 -50.64
N ALA A 10 36.80 -29.22 -50.12
CA ALA A 10 37.08 -28.98 -48.68
C ALA A 10 37.21 -27.53 -48.35
N ALA A 11 37.59 -26.64 -49.27
CA ALA A 11 37.66 -25.21 -49.05
C ALA A 11 36.30 -24.50 -49.07
N LEU A 12 35.30 -25.11 -49.72
CA LEU A 12 33.92 -24.56 -49.75
C LEU A 12 33.04 -24.98 -48.57
N ALA A 13 33.55 -25.89 -47.71
CA ALA A 13 32.79 -26.34 -46.52
C ALA A 13 33.05 -25.51 -45.25
N HIS A 14 33.92 -24.52 -45.31
CA HIS A 14 34.10 -23.56 -44.18
C HIS A 14 33.17 -22.37 -44.37
N HIS A 15 31.88 -22.60 -44.19
CA HIS A 15 30.95 -21.52 -43.86
C HIS A 15 31.23 -21.14 -42.41
N PRO A 16 31.67 -19.91 -42.11
CA PRO A 16 31.70 -19.43 -40.74
C PRO A 16 30.23 -19.18 -40.33
N ARG A 17 29.52 -20.26 -39.97
CA ARG A 17 28.27 -20.18 -39.26
C ARG A 17 28.60 -19.71 -37.83
N GLY A 18 28.38 -18.45 -37.51
CA GLY A 18 28.56 -18.06 -36.11
C GLY A 18 28.45 -16.58 -35.81
N LYS A 19 28.91 -15.69 -36.68
CA LYS A 19 28.97 -14.25 -36.31
C LYS A 19 27.61 -13.52 -36.29
N GLY A 20 26.57 -14.04 -36.94
CA GLY A 20 25.23 -13.46 -36.94
C GLY A 20 24.38 -13.93 -35.79
N GLU A 21 24.55 -15.16 -35.33
CA GLU A 21 23.74 -15.77 -34.27
C GLU A 21 24.18 -15.31 -32.88
N GLU A 22 25.48 -15.08 -32.67
CA GLU A 22 26.03 -14.58 -31.41
C GLU A 22 25.49 -13.18 -31.07
N GLY A 23 25.36 -12.28 -32.05
CA GLY A 23 24.77 -10.95 -31.87
C GLY A 23 23.29 -11.00 -31.54
N GLN A 24 22.54 -11.93 -32.14
CA GLN A 24 21.11 -12.10 -31.86
C GLN A 24 20.85 -12.60 -30.44
N ILE A 25 21.67 -13.56 -29.97
CA ILE A 25 21.57 -14.08 -28.60
C ILE A 25 21.86 -12.99 -27.58
N LEU A 26 22.89 -12.15 -27.82
CA LEU A 26 23.24 -11.05 -26.93
C LEU A 26 22.09 -10.03 -26.80
N VAL A 27 21.49 -9.63 -27.93
CA VAL A 27 20.33 -8.70 -27.92
C VAL A 27 19.15 -9.32 -27.20
N LEU A 28 18.83 -10.59 -27.46
CA LEU A 28 17.75 -11.30 -26.78
C LEU A 28 17.99 -11.38 -25.28
N THR A 29 19.22 -11.72 -24.86
CA THR A 29 19.59 -11.79 -23.45
C THR A 29 19.48 -10.42 -22.79
N LEU A 30 19.93 -9.35 -23.45
CA LEU A 30 19.83 -7.98 -22.93
C LEU A 30 18.37 -7.58 -22.72
N VAL A 31 17.50 -7.82 -23.71
CA VAL A 31 16.05 -7.51 -23.60
C VAL A 31 15.42 -8.32 -22.48
N MET A 32 15.77 -9.60 -22.33
CA MET A 32 15.26 -10.46 -21.28
C MET A 32 15.70 -9.98 -19.89
N VAL A 33 16.96 -9.58 -19.71
CA VAL A 33 17.48 -9.04 -18.45
C VAL A 33 16.78 -7.72 -18.10
N LEU A 34 16.63 -6.81 -19.08
CA LEU A 34 15.91 -5.55 -18.86
C LEU A 34 14.44 -5.79 -18.50
N GLY A 35 13.78 -6.74 -19.16
CA GLY A 35 12.42 -7.14 -18.84
C GLY A 35 12.30 -7.68 -17.41
N LEU A 36 13.23 -8.55 -17.00
CA LEU A 36 13.27 -9.09 -15.64
C LEU A 36 13.47 -7.97 -14.59
N LEU A 37 14.40 -7.04 -14.85
CA LEU A 37 14.63 -5.90 -13.97
C LEU A 37 13.39 -4.99 -13.85
N ALA A 38 12.67 -4.79 -14.96
CA ALA A 38 11.43 -4.03 -14.96
C ALA A 38 10.34 -4.70 -14.08
N VAL A 39 10.20 -6.03 -14.17
CA VAL A 39 9.27 -6.81 -13.34
C VAL A 39 9.66 -6.74 -11.87
N LEU A 40 10.94 -6.88 -11.54
CA LEU A 40 11.43 -6.75 -10.15
C LEU A 40 11.16 -5.36 -9.59
N GLY A 41 11.35 -4.31 -10.39
CA GLY A 41 11.03 -2.93 -10.02
C GLY A 41 9.54 -2.74 -9.74
N LEU A 42 8.67 -3.32 -10.57
CA LEU A 42 7.23 -3.29 -10.37
C LEU A 42 6.80 -3.97 -9.07
N VAL A 43 7.38 -5.13 -8.77
CA VAL A 43 7.10 -5.87 -7.52
C VAL A 43 7.56 -5.06 -6.29
N ALA A 44 8.73 -4.45 -6.36
CA ALA A 44 9.27 -3.63 -5.27
C ALA A 44 8.39 -2.40 -5.00
N ASP A 45 8.01 -1.66 -6.04
CA ASP A 45 7.13 -0.49 -5.91
C ASP A 45 5.74 -0.87 -5.40
N GLY A 46 5.16 -1.96 -5.92
CA GLY A 46 3.87 -2.47 -5.46
C GLY A 46 3.89 -2.85 -3.98
N GLY A 47 4.95 -3.53 -3.53
CA GLY A 47 5.16 -3.87 -2.13
C GLY A 47 5.25 -2.64 -1.23
N LEU A 48 5.97 -1.61 -1.66
CA LEU A 48 6.11 -0.35 -0.92
C LEU A 48 4.78 0.41 -0.82
N VAL A 49 4.04 0.53 -1.93
CA VAL A 49 2.71 1.16 -1.94
C VAL A 49 1.77 0.43 -0.99
N PHE A 50 1.77 -0.90 -1.00
CA PHE A 50 0.93 -1.70 -0.12
C PHE A 50 1.32 -1.54 1.36
N ALA A 51 2.62 -1.53 1.68
CA ALA A 51 3.09 -1.30 3.05
C ALA A 51 2.65 0.08 3.57
N ARG A 52 2.82 1.13 2.75
CA ARG A 52 2.36 2.48 3.10
C ARG A 52 0.85 2.58 3.28
N HIS A 53 0.08 1.90 2.44
CA HIS A 53 -1.38 1.86 2.60
C HIS A 53 -1.78 1.23 3.93
N ARG A 54 -1.11 0.15 4.36
CA ARG A 54 -1.36 -0.50 5.66
C ARG A 54 -0.97 0.39 6.84
N GLU A 55 0.16 1.10 6.77
CA GLU A 55 0.56 2.08 7.80
C GLU A 55 -0.48 3.19 7.92
N LEU A 56 -0.93 3.74 6.80
CA LEU A 56 -1.92 4.79 6.75
C LEU A 56 -3.27 4.32 7.34
N GLN A 57 -3.69 3.11 7.01
CA GLN A 57 -4.89 2.50 7.58
C GLN A 57 -4.76 2.31 9.09
N ALA A 58 -3.62 1.81 9.57
CA ALA A 58 -3.37 1.63 10.99
C ALA A 58 -3.40 2.96 11.77
N ALA A 59 -2.85 4.03 11.18
CA ALA A 59 -2.90 5.37 11.77
C ALA A 59 -4.34 5.92 11.84
N ALA A 60 -5.13 5.74 10.77
CA ALA A 60 -6.54 6.12 10.75
C ALA A 60 -7.36 5.38 11.80
N ASP A 61 -7.14 4.06 11.92
CA ASP A 61 -7.82 3.21 12.91
C ASP A 61 -7.45 3.58 14.34
N ALA A 62 -6.19 3.90 14.59
CA ALA A 62 -5.73 4.30 15.91
C ALA A 62 -6.27 5.67 16.31
N ALA A 63 -6.26 6.65 15.38
CA ALA A 63 -6.84 7.97 15.61
C ALA A 63 -8.36 7.90 15.85
N ALA A 64 -9.09 7.10 15.05
CA ALA A 64 -10.51 6.90 15.23
C ALA A 64 -10.83 6.26 16.59
N ARG A 65 -10.04 5.27 17.04
CA ARG A 65 -10.18 4.67 18.37
C ARG A 65 -9.87 5.65 19.50
N ALA A 66 -8.85 6.50 19.34
CA ALA A 66 -8.53 7.55 20.32
C ALA A 66 -9.70 8.53 20.50
N GLY A 67 -10.34 8.91 19.39
CA GLY A 67 -11.55 9.72 19.43
C GLY A 67 -12.75 8.98 20.05
N ALA A 68 -12.95 7.72 19.69
CA ALA A 68 -14.07 6.91 20.20
C ALA A 68 -13.96 6.54 21.69
N ALA A 69 -12.82 6.79 22.31
CA ALA A 69 -12.64 6.67 23.75
C ALA A 69 -13.19 7.87 24.55
N GLN A 70 -13.54 8.98 23.88
CA GLN A 70 -14.00 10.22 24.51
C GLN A 70 -15.52 10.20 24.76
N LEU A 71 -15.93 9.47 25.77
CA LEU A 71 -17.34 9.40 26.19
C LEU A 71 -17.80 10.71 26.81
N ASP A 72 -19.08 11.03 26.62
CA ASP A 72 -19.77 12.07 27.38
C ASP A 72 -20.12 11.51 28.75
N GLU A 73 -19.30 11.86 29.76
CA GLU A 73 -19.47 11.38 31.12
C GLU A 73 -20.80 11.83 31.75
N ALA A 74 -21.32 13.00 31.38
CA ALA A 74 -22.57 13.51 31.93
C ALA A 74 -23.73 12.61 31.46
N VAL A 75 -23.80 12.30 30.19
CA VAL A 75 -24.80 11.39 29.60
C VAL A 75 -24.65 9.99 30.17
N TYR A 76 -23.40 9.49 30.26
CA TYR A 76 -23.14 8.14 30.78
C TYR A 76 -23.61 7.99 32.24
N ARG A 77 -23.31 8.96 33.12
CA ARG A 77 -23.75 8.96 34.53
C ARG A 77 -25.25 9.12 34.64
N ALA A 78 -25.86 10.05 33.88
CA ALA A 78 -27.32 10.28 33.92
C ALA A 78 -28.11 9.04 33.44
N SER A 79 -27.55 8.24 32.57
CA SER A 79 -28.17 7.00 32.09
C SER A 79 -27.86 5.76 32.94
N ASN A 80 -27.19 5.92 34.10
CA ASN A 80 -26.66 4.80 34.89
C ASN A 80 -25.83 3.79 34.06
N GLY A 81 -24.99 4.27 33.16
CA GLY A 81 -24.11 3.46 32.32
C GLY A 81 -24.80 2.78 31.14
N ARG A 82 -26.07 3.09 30.87
CA ARG A 82 -26.83 2.43 29.78
C ARG A 82 -26.61 3.06 28.41
N THR A 83 -26.27 4.36 28.38
CA THR A 83 -26.08 5.09 27.13
C THR A 83 -24.65 5.58 27.03
N ALA A 84 -23.87 5.05 26.10
CA ALA A 84 -22.54 5.54 25.79
C ALA A 84 -22.62 6.43 24.54
N GLN A 85 -22.56 7.73 24.78
CA GLN A 85 -22.44 8.74 23.73
C GLN A 85 -21.06 9.35 23.78
N LEU A 86 -20.56 9.77 22.61
CA LEU A 86 -19.32 10.51 22.51
C LEU A 86 -19.58 12.00 22.77
N ASN A 87 -18.57 12.66 23.33
CA ASN A 87 -18.49 14.11 23.24
C ASN A 87 -17.83 14.46 21.89
N PRO A 88 -18.57 14.99 20.88
CA PRO A 88 -18.02 15.16 19.54
C PRO A 88 -16.84 16.14 19.47
N ALA A 89 -16.78 17.12 20.37
CA ALA A 89 -15.67 18.08 20.42
C ALA A 89 -14.38 17.42 20.94
N HIS A 90 -14.47 16.72 22.06
CA HIS A 90 -13.35 16.00 22.66
C HIS A 90 -12.89 14.85 21.75
N ALA A 91 -13.81 14.13 21.13
CA ALA A 91 -13.51 13.05 20.21
C ALA A 91 -12.69 13.53 18.99
N ARG A 92 -13.10 14.64 18.36
CA ARG A 92 -12.31 15.26 17.27
C ARG A 92 -10.94 15.73 17.72
N GLN A 93 -10.88 16.36 18.91
CA GLN A 93 -9.61 16.82 19.45
C GLN A 93 -8.66 15.66 19.74
N ALA A 94 -9.11 14.59 20.38
CA ALA A 94 -8.31 13.41 20.71
C ALA A 94 -7.78 12.73 19.45
N ALA A 95 -8.61 12.56 18.42
CA ALA A 95 -8.19 11.99 17.14
C ALA A 95 -7.12 12.85 16.45
N ARG A 96 -7.29 14.17 16.43
CA ARG A 96 -6.31 15.10 15.85
C ARG A 96 -5.00 15.11 16.64
N SER A 97 -5.06 15.13 17.98
CA SER A 97 -3.87 15.09 18.84
C SER A 97 -3.07 13.80 18.63
N TYR A 98 -3.74 12.66 18.42
CA TYR A 98 -3.09 11.41 18.08
C TYR A 98 -2.32 11.52 16.75
N LEU A 99 -2.95 12.07 15.71
CA LEU A 99 -2.30 12.24 14.40
C LEU A 99 -1.10 13.19 14.47
N GLN A 100 -1.21 14.27 15.23
CA GLN A 100 -0.09 15.20 15.48
C GLN A 100 1.07 14.52 16.23
N ALA A 101 0.76 13.75 17.27
CA ALA A 101 1.78 13.01 18.02
C ALA A 101 2.47 11.91 17.21
N SER A 102 1.77 11.32 16.24
CA SER A 102 2.33 10.32 15.32
C SER A 102 3.13 10.92 14.16
N ALA A 103 3.32 12.25 14.14
CA ALA A 103 4.00 12.99 13.07
C ALA A 103 3.47 12.63 11.66
N PHE A 104 2.14 12.43 11.55
CA PHE A 104 1.50 12.13 10.27
C PHE A 104 1.71 13.28 9.28
N ASP A 105 2.32 12.97 8.15
CA ASP A 105 2.58 13.91 7.05
C ASP A 105 1.58 13.65 5.90
N GLY A 106 0.47 14.36 5.92
CA GLY A 106 -0.58 14.22 4.93
C GLY A 106 -1.81 15.07 5.29
N GLN A 107 -2.88 14.89 4.52
CA GLN A 107 -4.17 15.53 4.79
C GLN A 107 -5.01 14.63 5.68
N ALA A 108 -5.54 15.18 6.76
CA ALA A 108 -6.40 14.48 7.70
C ALA A 108 -7.73 15.22 7.87
N GLU A 109 -8.82 14.52 7.61
CA GLU A 109 -10.18 14.96 7.89
C GLU A 109 -10.75 14.12 9.02
N VAL A 110 -11.17 14.80 10.10
CA VAL A 110 -11.74 14.16 11.28
C VAL A 110 -13.13 14.71 11.53
N SER A 111 -14.13 13.84 11.47
CA SER A 111 -15.51 14.12 11.86
C SER A 111 -15.94 13.23 13.01
N ALA A 112 -16.74 13.77 13.92
CA ALA A 112 -17.31 13.01 15.03
C ALA A 112 -18.72 13.49 15.33
N ASP A 113 -19.57 12.54 15.63
CA ASP A 113 -20.92 12.72 16.16
C ASP A 113 -21.08 11.99 17.50
N ALA A 114 -22.29 11.96 18.06
CA ALA A 114 -22.55 11.28 19.34
C ALA A 114 -22.38 9.75 19.29
N ALA A 115 -22.36 9.16 18.09
CA ALA A 115 -22.36 7.70 17.88
C ALA A 115 -21.07 7.16 17.27
N SER A 116 -20.29 8.02 16.61
CA SER A 116 -19.11 7.56 15.85
C SER A 116 -18.07 8.65 15.63
N VAL A 117 -16.84 8.20 15.37
CA VAL A 117 -15.74 9.03 14.87
C VAL A 117 -15.28 8.47 13.52
N THR A 118 -15.22 9.34 12.54
CA THR A 118 -14.68 9.03 11.22
C THR A 118 -13.39 9.80 10.99
N VAL A 119 -12.36 9.09 10.59
CA VAL A 119 -11.05 9.65 10.23
C VAL A 119 -10.74 9.25 8.78
N SER A 120 -10.53 10.24 7.93
CA SER A 120 -10.09 10.05 6.55
C SER A 120 -8.69 10.63 6.41
N LEU A 121 -7.75 9.83 5.93
CA LEU A 121 -6.36 10.25 5.72
C LEU A 121 -6.02 10.13 4.24
N THR A 122 -5.31 11.13 3.72
CA THR A 122 -4.79 11.13 2.36
C THR A 122 -3.31 11.50 2.39
N GLN A 123 -2.48 10.69 1.74
CA GLN A 123 -1.05 10.92 1.64
C GLN A 123 -0.59 10.67 0.20
N SER A 124 0.31 11.53 -0.29
CA SER A 124 0.96 11.38 -1.59
C SER A 124 2.32 10.73 -1.41
N MET A 125 2.63 9.72 -2.23
CA MET A 125 3.96 9.11 -2.27
C MET A 125 4.44 8.96 -3.71
N ARG A 126 5.76 8.95 -3.88
CA ARG A 126 6.40 8.72 -5.17
C ARG A 126 7.09 7.36 -5.13
N PRO A 127 6.59 6.37 -5.91
CA PRO A 127 7.26 5.08 -6.01
C PRO A 127 8.66 5.23 -6.62
N PRO A 128 9.70 4.57 -6.07
CA PRO A 128 11.08 4.81 -6.50
C PRO A 128 11.35 4.41 -7.96
N VAL A 129 10.86 3.28 -8.42
CA VAL A 129 11.11 2.81 -9.79
C VAL A 129 10.16 3.47 -10.79
N PHE A 130 8.86 3.35 -10.60
CA PHE A 130 7.87 3.98 -11.48
C PHE A 130 7.93 5.50 -11.47
N GLY A 131 8.15 6.10 -10.30
CA GLY A 131 8.28 7.54 -10.16
C GLY A 131 9.50 8.10 -10.89
N ALA A 132 10.57 7.32 -11.05
CA ALA A 132 11.75 7.72 -11.82
C ALA A 132 11.47 7.70 -13.34
N PHE A 133 10.71 6.70 -13.83
CA PHE A 133 10.44 6.55 -15.27
C PHE A 133 9.25 7.38 -15.76
N ARG A 134 8.21 7.53 -14.95
CA ARG A 134 6.94 8.14 -15.38
C ARG A 134 6.59 9.46 -14.68
N GLY A 135 7.35 9.84 -13.67
CA GLY A 135 7.20 11.15 -12.99
C GLY A 135 5.87 11.34 -12.25
N GLY A 136 5.21 10.27 -11.81
CA GLY A 136 3.90 10.33 -11.16
C GLY A 136 3.96 10.13 -9.65
N ASN A 137 3.09 10.86 -8.91
CA ASN A 137 2.78 10.59 -7.51
C ASN A 137 1.55 9.69 -7.43
N VAL A 138 1.56 8.76 -6.47
CA VAL A 138 0.41 7.93 -6.13
C VAL A 138 -0.24 8.53 -4.89
N GLN A 139 -1.54 8.78 -4.94
CA GLN A 139 -2.30 9.21 -3.77
C GLN A 139 -2.89 7.98 -3.08
N LEU A 140 -2.60 7.87 -1.80
CA LEU A 140 -3.17 6.86 -0.91
C LEU A 140 -4.25 7.53 -0.08
N ALA A 141 -5.45 6.98 -0.10
CA ALA A 141 -6.58 7.45 0.71
C ALA A 141 -7.14 6.28 1.50
N VAL A 142 -7.39 6.50 2.78
CA VAL A 142 -7.99 5.53 3.70
C VAL A 142 -9.05 6.19 4.55
N ARG A 143 -10.01 5.40 5.02
CA ARG A 143 -11.05 5.86 5.91
C ARG A 143 -11.27 4.84 7.01
N SER A 144 -11.36 5.33 8.26
CA SER A 144 -11.68 4.52 9.43
C SER A 144 -12.88 5.09 10.17
N LEU A 145 -13.70 4.20 10.71
CA LEU A 145 -14.86 4.55 11.54
C LEU A 145 -14.77 3.76 12.84
N ALA A 146 -14.81 4.48 13.97
CA ALA A 146 -14.87 3.86 15.29
C ALA A 146 -16.12 4.31 16.03
N ARG A 147 -16.66 3.41 16.86
CA ARG A 147 -17.80 3.65 17.73
C ARG A 147 -17.40 3.44 19.19
N PRO A 148 -18.05 4.13 20.15
CA PRO A 148 -17.81 3.87 21.56
C PRO A 148 -18.14 2.42 21.87
N ARG A 149 -17.29 1.76 22.65
CA ARG A 149 -17.58 0.42 23.15
C ARG A 149 -18.35 0.56 24.44
N THR A 150 -19.61 0.24 24.44
CA THR A 150 -20.37 -0.08 25.64
C THR A 150 -19.94 -1.45 26.12
N GLY A 151 -19.68 -1.60 27.42
CA GLY A 151 -19.18 -2.80 28.07
C GLY A 151 -19.69 -4.13 27.51
N ILE A 152 -19.24 -5.24 28.04
CA ILE A 152 -19.43 -6.61 27.55
C ILE A 152 -20.87 -6.81 27.09
N THR A 153 -21.08 -6.82 25.77
CA THR A 153 -22.32 -7.33 25.18
C THR A 153 -22.46 -8.77 25.68
N GLN A 154 -23.51 -9.06 26.44
CA GLN A 154 -23.80 -10.43 26.82
C GLN A 154 -23.72 -11.31 25.57
N PRO A 155 -23.06 -12.49 25.64
CA PRO A 155 -23.11 -13.43 24.54
C PRO A 155 -24.57 -13.64 24.20
N GLN A 156 -24.95 -13.38 22.96
CA GLN A 156 -26.28 -13.78 22.48
C GLN A 156 -26.39 -15.27 22.76
N ALA A 157 -27.25 -15.62 23.73
CA ALA A 157 -27.67 -16.99 23.92
C ALA A 157 -28.30 -17.41 22.58
N GLN A 158 -27.54 -18.19 21.80
CA GLN A 158 -28.10 -18.92 20.68
C GLN A 158 -29.15 -19.86 21.32
N GLY A 159 -30.40 -19.49 21.14
CA GLY A 159 -31.52 -20.35 21.51
C GLY A 159 -31.48 -21.65 20.71
N PRO A 160 -32.09 -22.72 21.22
CA PRO A 160 -32.05 -24.06 20.70
C PRO A 160 -32.62 -24.17 19.30
#